data_a83e0ad6f7235e6385170a709418c475
#
_entry.id   a83e0ad6f7235e6385170a709418c475
#
_cell.length_a   1.000
_cell.length_b   1.000
_cell.length_c   1.000
_cell.angle_alpha   90.00
_cell.angle_beta   90.00
_cell.angle_gamma   90.00
#
_symmetry.space_group_name_H-M   'P 1'
#
loop_
_entity.id
_entity.type
_entity.pdbx_description
1 polymer ?
#
loop_
_entity_poly.entity_id
_entity_poly.type
_entity_poly.pdbx_seq_one_letter_code
_entity_poly.pdbx_strand_id
1 'polypeptide(L)'
;MVLAALQLCHSTRLTGDMDNEIPVVSGNPGAFREQDEWIKISAAPKAVIRKMTGSYVEVECEAMGSPPPTLQWFRGNQALTEHQSYDTNTISEVPSQGLGKIRGRLVINYLLPVHAVTFTCVAQSGSKVATADTTIYVIKNEGFDRNFTQLLTTKVIGVHHVPRISLWAPTYMDVIGTNVVLPCRTLGNPKPSQMWIDPQDQIVSEGDGRVSALPDGSLSIRSIIWADMGVYTCMARNMVGQDSVETFLYPMKESK
;
A
#
# COMPACT_ATOMS: atom_id res chain seq x y z
N MET A 1 -54.95 -6.48 52.24
CA MET A 1 -53.87 -6.84 53.19
C MET A 1 -52.68 -7.26 52.38
N VAL A 2 -51.74 -6.33 52.11
CA VAL A 2 -50.40 -6.64 51.61
C VAL A 2 -49.47 -5.61 52.23
N LEU A 3 -48.55 -6.09 53.06
CA LEU A 3 -47.53 -5.28 53.74
C LEU A 3 -46.44 -4.81 52.78
N ALA A 4 -46.16 -3.52 52.84
CA ALA A 4 -45.04 -2.90 52.23
C ALA A 4 -43.78 -3.05 53.13
N ALA A 5 -42.70 -3.57 52.59
CA ALA A 5 -41.37 -3.56 53.21
C ALA A 5 -40.55 -2.45 52.62
N LEU A 6 -40.30 -1.39 53.38
CA LEU A 6 -39.33 -0.35 53.11
C LEU A 6 -37.95 -0.86 53.52
N GLN A 7 -37.03 -0.94 52.54
CA GLN A 7 -35.61 -1.19 52.79
C GLN A 7 -34.84 0.13 52.67
N LEU A 8 -34.25 0.55 53.80
CA LEU A 8 -33.37 1.72 53.93
C LEU A 8 -32.04 1.50 53.18
N CYS A 9 -31.74 2.39 52.27
CA CYS A 9 -30.46 2.44 51.60
C CYS A 9 -29.49 3.28 52.47
N HIS A 10 -28.50 2.63 53.08
CA HIS A 10 -27.43 3.27 53.80
C HIS A 10 -26.42 3.86 52.79
N SER A 11 -26.28 5.18 52.84
CA SER A 11 -25.27 5.93 52.11
C SER A 11 -23.94 5.86 52.88
N THR A 12 -23.00 5.08 52.41
CA THR A 12 -21.61 5.15 52.88
C THR A 12 -20.86 6.15 52.02
N ARG A 13 -20.46 7.28 52.60
CA ARG A 13 -19.51 8.21 52.03
C ARG A 13 -18.13 7.54 52.02
N LEU A 14 -17.61 7.32 50.84
CA LEU A 14 -16.19 7.02 50.63
C LEU A 14 -15.47 8.36 50.38
N THR A 15 -14.77 8.85 51.38
CA THR A 15 -13.72 9.84 51.24
C THR A 15 -12.47 9.09 50.84
N GLY A 16 -12.15 9.09 49.56
CA GLY A 16 -10.88 8.62 49.04
C GLY A 16 -10.14 9.81 48.46
N ASP A 17 -9.09 10.22 49.11
CA ASP A 17 -8.10 11.16 48.54
C ASP A 17 -7.54 10.52 47.28
N MET A 18 -7.80 11.14 46.13
CA MET A 18 -7.10 10.82 44.90
C MET A 18 -5.77 11.59 44.89
N ASP A 19 -4.76 10.99 45.45
CA ASP A 19 -3.38 11.41 45.19
C ASP A 19 -3.08 11.08 43.73
N ASN A 20 -3.17 12.13 42.91
CA ASN A 20 -2.85 12.09 41.49
C ASN A 20 -1.31 12.20 41.33
N GLU A 21 -0.58 11.23 41.83
CA GLU A 21 0.83 11.08 41.55
C GLU A 21 1.00 10.59 40.12
N ILE A 22 1.29 11.53 39.22
CA ILE A 22 1.82 11.23 37.88
C ILE A 22 3.21 10.63 38.11
N PRO A 23 3.47 9.38 37.73
CA PRO A 23 4.82 8.82 37.83
C PRO A 23 5.76 9.65 36.96
N VAL A 24 6.65 10.39 37.60
CA VAL A 24 7.77 11.07 36.95
C VAL A 24 8.71 9.96 36.47
N VAL A 25 8.55 9.56 35.24
CA VAL A 25 9.51 8.70 34.55
C VAL A 25 10.73 9.56 34.27
N SER A 26 11.76 9.41 35.10
CA SER A 26 13.10 9.96 34.82
C SER A 26 13.70 9.16 33.66
N GLY A 27 13.28 9.47 32.45
CA GLY A 27 13.89 8.99 31.22
C GLY A 27 14.97 9.96 30.78
N ASN A 28 16.14 9.43 30.50
CA ASN A 28 17.26 10.13 29.89
C ASN A 28 16.77 10.93 28.67
N PRO A 29 17.02 12.25 28.54
CA PRO A 29 16.53 13.04 27.42
C PRO A 29 17.36 12.84 26.14
N GLY A 30 17.54 11.62 25.71
CA GLY A 30 18.34 11.20 24.55
C GLY A 30 18.01 9.81 24.03
N ALA A 31 17.13 9.07 24.70
CA ALA A 31 16.64 7.82 24.14
C ALA A 31 15.52 8.16 23.15
N PHE A 32 15.82 8.17 21.86
CA PHE A 32 14.80 8.02 20.82
C PHE A 32 13.92 6.82 21.22
N ARG A 33 12.66 7.06 21.51
CA ARG A 33 11.69 5.98 21.65
C ARG A 33 11.73 5.25 20.30
N GLU A 34 12.24 4.03 20.33
CA GLU A 34 12.06 3.07 19.25
C GLU A 34 10.55 2.99 19.01
N GLN A 35 10.07 3.66 17.97
CA GLN A 35 8.65 3.62 17.64
C GLN A 35 8.33 2.17 17.36
N ASP A 36 7.31 1.64 18.02
CA ASP A 36 6.87 0.27 17.82
C ASP A 36 6.55 0.04 16.34
N GLU A 37 7.48 -0.58 15.62
CA GLU A 37 7.27 -0.99 14.24
C GLU A 37 6.11 -1.99 14.18
N TRP A 38 5.16 -1.73 13.33
CA TRP A 38 4.05 -2.65 13.14
C TRP A 38 3.58 -2.69 11.69
N ILE A 39 2.98 -3.81 11.29
CA ILE A 39 2.37 -4.02 9.98
C ILE A 39 1.13 -4.88 10.13
N LYS A 40 0.12 -4.58 9.30
CA LYS A 40 -1.10 -5.35 9.20
C LYS A 40 -1.60 -5.36 7.76
N ILE A 41 -2.02 -6.52 7.26
CA ILE A 41 -2.82 -6.59 6.04
C ILE A 41 -4.21 -6.03 6.37
N SER A 42 -4.54 -4.87 5.79
CA SER A 42 -5.83 -4.18 5.98
C SER A 42 -6.92 -4.68 5.03
N ALA A 43 -6.53 -5.11 3.81
CA ALA A 43 -7.41 -5.79 2.88
C ALA A 43 -6.66 -6.96 2.22
N ALA A 44 -6.98 -8.18 2.65
CA ALA A 44 -6.42 -9.38 2.07
C ALA A 44 -7.10 -9.74 0.74
N PRO A 45 -6.37 -10.34 -0.21
CA PRO A 45 -6.96 -10.89 -1.42
C PRO A 45 -7.94 -12.03 -1.09
N LYS A 46 -8.84 -12.35 -2.03
CA LYS A 46 -9.68 -13.56 -1.91
C LYS A 46 -8.78 -14.79 -1.87
N ALA A 47 -8.91 -15.63 -0.83
CA ALA A 47 -8.06 -16.81 -0.65
C ALA A 47 -8.14 -17.79 -1.84
N VAL A 48 -9.31 -17.89 -2.50
CA VAL A 48 -9.52 -18.78 -3.65
C VAL A 48 -10.24 -18.04 -4.78
N ILE A 49 -9.65 -18.11 -5.96
CA ILE A 49 -10.21 -17.58 -7.21
C ILE A 49 -10.31 -18.73 -8.21
N ARG A 50 -11.44 -18.87 -8.89
CA ARG A 50 -11.64 -19.84 -9.96
C ARG A 50 -11.90 -19.10 -11.27
N LYS A 51 -11.09 -19.35 -12.29
CA LYS A 51 -11.17 -18.72 -13.61
C LYS A 51 -10.83 -19.72 -14.72
N MET A 52 -11.35 -19.45 -15.90
CA MET A 52 -11.01 -20.25 -17.08
C MET A 52 -9.63 -19.91 -17.63
N THR A 53 -9.02 -20.85 -18.32
CA THR A 53 -7.80 -20.60 -19.10
C THR A 53 -8.01 -19.41 -20.04
N GLY A 54 -7.02 -18.53 -20.15
CA GLY A 54 -7.08 -17.32 -20.96
C GLY A 54 -7.77 -16.12 -20.33
N SER A 55 -8.35 -16.26 -19.13
CA SER A 55 -9.00 -15.15 -18.44
C SER A 55 -7.98 -14.12 -17.95
N TYR A 56 -8.41 -12.85 -17.97
CA TYR A 56 -7.78 -11.76 -17.23
C TYR A 56 -8.12 -11.89 -15.74
N VAL A 57 -7.13 -11.66 -14.88
CA VAL A 57 -7.29 -11.66 -13.43
C VAL A 57 -6.58 -10.46 -12.83
N GLU A 58 -7.27 -9.78 -11.93
CA GLU A 58 -6.75 -8.69 -11.11
C GLU A 58 -7.04 -9.00 -9.65
N VAL A 59 -6.02 -8.89 -8.80
CA VAL A 59 -6.09 -9.20 -7.37
C VAL A 59 -5.42 -8.07 -6.61
N GLU A 60 -6.10 -7.53 -5.61
CA GLU A 60 -5.57 -6.47 -4.76
C GLU A 60 -5.24 -6.98 -3.37
N CYS A 61 -4.20 -6.39 -2.79
CA CYS A 61 -3.78 -6.55 -1.41
C CYS A 61 -3.44 -5.18 -0.85
N GLU A 62 -3.90 -4.87 0.35
CA GLU A 62 -3.59 -3.62 1.05
C GLU A 62 -2.99 -3.91 2.41
N ALA A 63 -1.93 -3.20 2.74
CA ALA A 63 -1.30 -3.24 4.06
C ALA A 63 -1.21 -1.83 4.64
N MET A 64 -1.17 -1.77 5.97
CA MET A 64 -0.99 -0.55 6.75
C MET A 64 0.06 -0.79 7.81
N GLY A 65 0.96 0.19 8.02
CA GLY A 65 2.05 0.02 8.97
C GLY A 65 2.76 1.33 9.31
N SER A 66 3.60 1.25 10.33
CA SER A 66 4.55 2.29 10.75
C SER A 66 5.91 1.63 10.97
N PRO A 67 6.96 2.12 10.29
CA PRO A 67 6.99 3.14 9.24
C PRO A 67 6.13 2.77 8.01
N PRO A 68 5.90 3.71 7.05
CA PRO A 68 5.11 3.43 5.86
C PRO A 68 5.58 2.16 5.15
N PRO A 69 4.67 1.20 4.88
CA PRO A 69 5.07 -0.12 4.42
C PRO A 69 5.41 -0.15 2.93
N THR A 70 6.20 -1.16 2.55
CA THR A 70 6.36 -1.64 1.17
C THR A 70 5.51 -2.88 0.94
N LEU A 71 5.19 -3.19 -0.33
CA LEU A 71 4.41 -4.36 -0.69
C LEU A 71 4.95 -4.98 -1.98
N GLN A 72 5.04 -6.30 -2.00
CA GLN A 72 5.48 -7.06 -3.15
C GLN A 72 4.68 -8.36 -3.31
N TRP A 73 4.44 -8.75 -4.55
CA TRP A 73 3.83 -10.03 -4.87
C TRP A 73 4.88 -11.09 -5.18
N PHE A 74 4.63 -12.32 -4.71
CA PHE A 74 5.47 -13.49 -4.94
C PHE A 74 4.67 -14.61 -5.60
N ARG A 75 5.37 -15.42 -6.37
CA ARG A 75 4.92 -16.72 -6.85
C ARG A 75 5.88 -17.78 -6.31
N GLY A 76 5.46 -18.53 -5.29
CA GLY A 76 6.41 -19.32 -4.51
C GLY A 76 7.49 -18.44 -3.89
N ASN A 77 8.76 -18.74 -4.13
CA ASN A 77 9.89 -17.96 -3.64
C ASN A 77 10.38 -16.87 -4.61
N GLN A 78 9.72 -16.75 -5.77
CA GLN A 78 10.12 -15.77 -6.78
C GLN A 78 9.28 -14.50 -6.64
N ALA A 79 9.93 -13.37 -6.43
CA ALA A 79 9.30 -12.06 -6.49
C ALA A 79 8.83 -11.76 -7.92
N LEU A 80 7.61 -11.26 -8.03
CA LEU A 80 7.06 -10.79 -9.31
C LEU A 80 7.49 -9.34 -9.49
N THR A 81 8.74 -9.15 -9.93
CA THR A 81 9.28 -7.84 -10.25
C THR A 81 9.22 -7.63 -11.75
N GLU A 82 8.44 -6.67 -12.20
CA GLU A 82 8.59 -6.16 -13.58
C GLU A 82 9.65 -5.06 -13.68
N HIS A 83 10.11 -4.50 -12.56
CA HIS A 83 11.26 -3.58 -12.53
C HIS A 83 11.96 -3.68 -11.18
N GLN A 84 13.28 -3.52 -11.20
CA GLN A 84 14.14 -3.46 -10.03
C GLN A 84 13.54 -2.48 -9.01
N SER A 85 13.19 -3.01 -7.83
CA SER A 85 12.82 -2.22 -6.68
C SER A 85 14.01 -1.31 -6.35
N TYR A 86 13.93 -0.05 -6.75
CA TYR A 86 14.68 0.94 -6.01
C TYR A 86 14.04 0.98 -4.63
N ASP A 87 14.82 0.65 -3.64
CA ASP A 87 14.43 0.74 -2.25
C ASP A 87 14.01 2.19 -1.98
N THR A 88 12.71 2.44 -1.89
CA THR A 88 12.17 3.79 -1.70
C THR A 88 12.57 4.37 -0.35
N ASN A 89 13.11 3.55 0.55
CA ASN A 89 13.64 3.98 1.84
C ASN A 89 15.06 4.55 1.76
N THR A 90 15.76 4.43 0.62
CA THR A 90 17.15 4.93 0.49
C THR A 90 17.28 6.43 0.23
N ILE A 91 16.18 7.15 -0.02
CA ILE A 91 16.22 8.60 -0.27
C ILE A 91 16.21 9.42 1.03
N SER A 92 15.83 8.83 2.15
CA SER A 92 15.80 9.50 3.45
C SER A 92 16.92 8.97 4.34
N GLU A 93 17.89 9.83 4.68
CA GLU A 93 18.90 9.52 5.70
C GLU A 93 18.30 9.40 7.10
N VAL A 94 17.06 9.86 7.29
CA VAL A 94 16.32 9.79 8.54
C VAL A 94 15.23 8.72 8.38
N PRO A 95 15.16 7.72 9.28
CA PRO A 95 14.07 6.74 9.26
C PRO A 95 12.73 7.45 9.33
N SER A 96 11.81 7.11 8.41
CA SER A 96 10.46 7.64 8.45
C SER A 96 9.78 7.23 9.75
N GLN A 97 9.21 8.20 10.45
CA GLN A 97 8.39 7.99 11.64
C GLN A 97 6.89 7.99 11.29
N GLY A 98 6.61 7.90 10.02
CA GLY A 98 5.28 8.02 9.50
C GLY A 98 4.43 6.76 9.60
N LEU A 99 3.22 6.90 9.13
CA LEU A 99 2.23 5.85 8.98
C LEU A 99 1.77 5.86 7.54
N GLY A 100 1.63 4.68 6.94
CA GLY A 100 1.14 4.60 5.57
C GLY A 100 0.26 3.40 5.31
N LYS A 101 -0.56 3.54 4.26
CA LYS A 101 -1.20 2.42 3.58
C LYS A 101 -0.53 2.22 2.25
N ILE A 102 -0.29 0.99 1.89
CA ILE A 102 0.23 0.58 0.59
C ILE A 102 -0.74 -0.40 -0.05
N ARG A 103 -1.04 -0.22 -1.33
CA ARG A 103 -1.87 -1.15 -2.10
C ARG A 103 -1.11 -1.68 -3.28
N GLY A 104 -1.10 -3.01 -3.41
CA GLY A 104 -0.50 -3.74 -4.51
C GLY A 104 -1.55 -4.47 -5.32
N ARG A 105 -1.50 -4.34 -6.64
CA ARG A 105 -2.39 -4.97 -7.60
C ARG A 105 -1.60 -5.96 -8.44
N LEU A 106 -1.93 -7.25 -8.30
CA LEU A 106 -1.43 -8.30 -9.17
C LEU A 106 -2.30 -8.34 -10.44
N VAL A 107 -1.69 -8.12 -11.59
CA VAL A 107 -2.35 -8.13 -12.90
C VAL A 107 -1.84 -9.32 -13.69
N ILE A 108 -2.76 -10.20 -14.08
CA ILE A 108 -2.47 -11.36 -14.94
C ILE A 108 -3.32 -11.22 -16.20
N ASN A 109 -2.68 -10.79 -17.29
CA ASN A 109 -3.39 -10.55 -18.56
C ASN A 109 -3.93 -11.82 -19.20
N TYR A 110 -3.32 -12.97 -18.88
CA TYR A 110 -3.68 -14.26 -19.48
C TYR A 110 -3.33 -15.41 -18.55
N LEU A 111 -4.33 -16.17 -18.10
CA LEU A 111 -4.12 -17.36 -17.29
C LEU A 111 -3.70 -18.55 -18.14
N LEU A 112 -2.49 -19.07 -17.89
CA LEU A 112 -1.97 -20.27 -18.52
C LEU A 112 -2.74 -21.52 -18.04
N PRO A 113 -2.79 -22.62 -18.83
CA PRO A 113 -3.49 -23.85 -18.48
C PRO A 113 -2.71 -24.67 -17.43
N VAL A 114 -2.61 -24.15 -16.22
CA VAL A 114 -2.04 -24.82 -15.05
C VAL A 114 -3.18 -25.20 -14.10
N HIS A 115 -3.00 -26.18 -13.22
CA HIS A 115 -4.06 -26.60 -12.30
C HIS A 115 -4.38 -25.55 -11.26
N ALA A 116 -3.34 -25.06 -10.58
CA ALA A 116 -3.44 -24.04 -9.57
C ALA A 116 -2.13 -23.28 -9.45
N VAL A 117 -2.22 -22.00 -9.12
CA VAL A 117 -1.07 -21.14 -8.81
C VAL A 117 -1.39 -20.33 -7.58
N THR A 118 -0.49 -20.38 -6.60
CA THR A 118 -0.59 -19.55 -5.39
C THR A 118 0.32 -18.33 -5.54
N PHE A 119 -0.23 -17.19 -5.23
CA PHE A 119 0.47 -15.91 -5.12
C PHE A 119 0.39 -15.42 -3.69
N THR A 120 1.50 -14.89 -3.19
CA THR A 120 1.62 -14.34 -1.84
C THR A 120 1.86 -12.84 -1.93
N CYS A 121 1.00 -12.07 -1.29
CA CYS A 121 1.22 -10.66 -1.01
C CYS A 121 2.10 -10.58 0.24
N VAL A 122 3.27 -9.96 0.13
CA VAL A 122 4.20 -9.73 1.23
C VAL A 122 4.30 -8.25 1.47
N ALA A 123 3.95 -7.79 2.65
CA ALA A 123 4.09 -6.40 3.07
C ALA A 123 5.13 -6.31 4.19
N GLN A 124 5.99 -5.30 4.14
CA GLN A 124 7.05 -5.07 5.11
C GLN A 124 7.05 -3.63 5.60
N SER A 125 7.23 -3.45 6.91
CA SER A 125 7.39 -2.15 7.56
C SER A 125 8.52 -2.28 8.59
N GLY A 126 9.63 -1.60 8.36
CA GLY A 126 10.84 -1.82 9.13
C GLY A 126 11.26 -3.29 9.13
N SER A 127 11.40 -3.87 10.32
CA SER A 127 11.72 -5.30 10.51
C SER A 127 10.51 -6.23 10.46
N LYS A 128 9.28 -5.71 10.47
CA LYS A 128 8.04 -6.47 10.55
C LYS A 128 7.52 -6.85 9.17
N VAL A 129 6.99 -8.07 9.05
CA VAL A 129 6.44 -8.62 7.81
C VAL A 129 5.04 -9.18 8.06
N ALA A 130 4.15 -8.95 7.12
CA ALA A 130 2.81 -9.55 7.08
C ALA A 130 2.53 -10.11 5.68
N THR A 131 1.84 -11.23 5.60
CA THR A 131 1.58 -11.92 4.33
C THR A 131 0.11 -12.29 4.18
N ALA A 132 -0.32 -12.42 2.92
CA ALA A 132 -1.63 -12.97 2.58
C ALA A 132 -1.56 -13.72 1.26
N ASP A 133 -2.18 -14.90 1.21
CA ASP A 133 -2.14 -15.78 0.05
C ASP A 133 -3.43 -15.75 -0.75
N THR A 134 -3.30 -15.95 -2.06
CA THR A 134 -4.40 -16.21 -2.98
C THR A 134 -4.05 -17.37 -3.90
N THR A 135 -4.94 -18.34 -4.02
CA THR A 135 -4.77 -19.46 -4.95
C THR A 135 -5.75 -19.33 -6.11
N ILE A 136 -5.22 -19.28 -7.31
CA ILE A 136 -6.00 -19.22 -8.55
C ILE A 136 -6.07 -20.62 -9.13
N TYR A 137 -7.28 -21.20 -9.15
CA TYR A 137 -7.58 -22.47 -9.83
C TYR A 137 -8.00 -22.18 -11.26
N VAL A 138 -7.29 -22.78 -12.20
CA VAL A 138 -7.55 -22.60 -13.63
C VAL A 138 -8.37 -23.76 -14.17
N ILE A 139 -9.57 -23.46 -14.67
CA ILE A 139 -10.46 -24.43 -15.31
C ILE A 139 -10.08 -24.51 -16.79
N LYS A 140 -9.74 -25.70 -17.24
CA LYS A 140 -9.44 -25.93 -18.66
C LYS A 140 -10.71 -25.85 -19.52
N ASN A 141 -10.62 -25.15 -20.64
CA ASN A 141 -11.66 -25.19 -21.66
C ASN A 141 -11.45 -26.41 -22.56
N GLU A 142 -12.49 -27.20 -22.79
CA GLU A 142 -12.48 -28.25 -23.78
C GLU A 142 -12.23 -27.64 -25.18
N GLY A 143 -11.19 -28.07 -25.86
CA GLY A 143 -10.79 -27.53 -27.17
C GLY A 143 -9.55 -26.67 -27.23
N PHE A 144 -8.91 -26.44 -26.08
CA PHE A 144 -7.73 -25.55 -25.95
C PHE A 144 -6.41 -26.16 -26.48
N ASP A 145 -6.38 -27.48 -26.70
CA ASP A 145 -5.13 -28.23 -26.94
C ASP A 145 -4.50 -28.07 -28.34
N ARG A 146 -5.16 -27.41 -29.31
CA ARG A 146 -4.68 -27.49 -30.71
C ARG A 146 -3.65 -26.47 -31.16
N ASN A 147 -3.47 -25.35 -30.47
CA ASN A 147 -2.49 -24.31 -30.88
C ASN A 147 -1.97 -23.44 -29.74
N PHE A 148 -1.53 -24.07 -28.64
CA PHE A 148 -1.04 -23.35 -27.47
C PHE A 148 0.13 -22.39 -27.78
N THR A 149 1.10 -22.83 -28.61
CA THR A 149 2.25 -22.01 -29.01
C THR A 149 1.82 -20.79 -29.83
N GLN A 150 0.87 -20.98 -30.78
CA GLN A 150 0.36 -19.88 -31.58
C GLN A 150 -0.47 -18.89 -30.77
N LEU A 151 -1.19 -19.38 -29.75
CA LEU A 151 -1.97 -18.57 -28.84
C LEU A 151 -1.06 -17.74 -27.90
N LEU A 152 0.05 -18.32 -27.44
CA LEU A 152 1.07 -17.60 -26.65
C LEU A 152 1.69 -16.46 -27.46
N THR A 153 2.09 -16.72 -28.71
CA THR A 153 2.71 -15.70 -29.56
C THR A 153 1.74 -14.58 -29.93
N THR A 154 0.48 -14.89 -30.20
CA THR A 154 -0.50 -13.87 -30.65
C THR A 154 -1.18 -13.13 -29.50
N LYS A 155 -1.40 -13.80 -28.36
CA LYS A 155 -2.16 -13.20 -27.23
C LYS A 155 -1.31 -12.77 -26.02
N VAL A 156 -0.06 -13.20 -25.92
CA VAL A 156 0.81 -12.86 -24.78
C VAL A 156 1.94 -11.90 -25.18
N ILE A 157 2.54 -12.08 -26.38
CA ILE A 157 3.76 -11.36 -26.77
C ILE A 157 3.48 -10.10 -27.61
N GLY A 158 2.34 -9.97 -28.26
CA GLY A 158 2.09 -8.87 -29.20
C GLY A 158 0.90 -7.99 -28.87
N VAL A 159 0.19 -8.24 -27.77
CA VAL A 159 -1.06 -7.56 -27.48
C VAL A 159 -0.81 -6.28 -26.70
N HIS A 160 -1.42 -5.21 -27.18
CA HIS A 160 -1.48 -3.95 -26.44
C HIS A 160 -2.35 -4.14 -25.20
N HIS A 161 -1.85 -3.68 -24.05
CA HIS A 161 -2.57 -3.73 -22.78
C HIS A 161 -2.79 -2.31 -22.25
N VAL A 162 -4.00 -2.06 -21.79
CA VAL A 162 -4.31 -0.80 -21.10
C VAL A 162 -3.41 -0.65 -19.87
N PRO A 163 -3.03 0.57 -19.52
CA PRO A 163 -2.28 0.82 -18.29
C PRO A 163 -3.00 0.29 -17.06
N ARG A 164 -2.22 -0.21 -16.10
CA ARG A 164 -2.68 -0.51 -14.75
C ARG A 164 -1.63 -0.04 -13.76
N ILE A 165 -2.06 0.69 -12.74
CA ILE A 165 -1.19 1.06 -11.63
C ILE A 165 -1.16 -0.13 -10.69
N SER A 166 0.02 -0.75 -10.54
CA SER A 166 0.21 -1.99 -9.79
C SER A 166 0.62 -1.78 -8.34
N LEU A 167 1.16 -0.58 -7.99
CA LEU A 167 1.54 -0.24 -6.63
C LEU A 167 1.38 1.25 -6.38
N TRP A 168 0.71 1.61 -5.29
CA TRP A 168 0.57 3.00 -4.83
C TRP A 168 0.26 3.05 -3.32
N ALA A 169 0.41 4.21 -2.72
CA ALA A 169 0.04 4.46 -1.33
C ALA A 169 -1.28 5.24 -1.26
N PRO A 170 -2.42 4.65 -0.91
CA PRO A 170 -3.69 5.38 -0.76
C PRO A 170 -3.62 6.48 0.30
N THR A 171 -2.80 6.29 1.33
CA THR A 171 -2.59 7.25 2.42
C THR A 171 -1.13 7.21 2.86
N TYR A 172 -0.55 8.39 3.03
CA TYR A 172 0.81 8.55 3.54
C TYR A 172 0.82 9.69 4.56
N MET A 173 1.33 9.43 5.75
CA MET A 173 1.44 10.39 6.84
C MET A 173 2.87 10.41 7.32
N ASP A 174 3.47 11.60 7.46
CA ASP A 174 4.82 11.73 8.01
C ASP A 174 5.01 13.07 8.71
N VAL A 175 6.09 13.20 9.47
CA VAL A 175 6.39 14.39 10.24
C VAL A 175 6.84 15.53 9.31
N ILE A 176 6.39 16.74 9.58
CA ILE A 176 6.81 17.95 8.86
C ILE A 176 8.34 18.06 8.90
N GLY A 177 8.93 18.34 7.74
CA GLY A 177 10.38 18.45 7.55
C GLY A 177 11.03 17.17 7.02
N THR A 178 10.34 16.01 7.03
CA THR A 178 10.86 14.78 6.43
C THR A 178 10.74 14.78 4.91
N ASN A 179 11.54 13.93 4.26
CA ASN A 179 11.41 13.67 2.83
C ASN A 179 10.52 12.45 2.63
N VAL A 180 9.53 12.57 1.75
CA VAL A 180 8.61 11.46 1.43
C VAL A 180 8.71 11.08 -0.04
N VAL A 181 8.46 9.80 -0.32
CA VAL A 181 8.36 9.28 -1.68
C VAL A 181 7.04 8.51 -1.80
N LEU A 182 6.16 9.03 -2.65
CA LEU A 182 4.88 8.41 -2.93
C LEU A 182 5.03 7.45 -4.12
N PRO A 183 4.86 6.14 -3.92
CA PRO A 183 5.06 5.17 -4.99
C PRO A 183 3.93 5.21 -6.03
N CYS A 184 4.29 5.03 -7.30
CA CYS A 184 3.35 4.74 -8.37
C CYS A 184 4.05 3.85 -9.41
N ARG A 185 3.72 2.55 -9.41
CA ARG A 185 4.24 1.59 -10.37
C ARG A 185 3.18 1.26 -11.38
N THR A 186 3.58 1.17 -12.64
CA THR A 186 2.63 0.96 -13.74
C THR A 186 3.01 -0.24 -14.60
N LEU A 187 1.98 -0.94 -15.07
CA LEU A 187 2.04 -2.01 -16.04
C LEU A 187 1.28 -1.57 -17.29
N GLY A 188 1.70 -2.05 -18.44
CA GLY A 188 1.01 -1.78 -19.71
C GLY A 188 1.92 -2.04 -20.91
N ASN A 189 1.31 -2.29 -22.05
CA ASN A 189 2.01 -2.44 -23.31
C ASN A 189 1.30 -1.66 -24.42
N PRO A 190 1.92 -0.66 -25.04
CA PRO A 190 3.25 -0.08 -24.77
C PRO A 190 3.40 0.46 -23.34
N LYS A 191 4.68 0.57 -22.88
CA LYS A 191 4.98 1.13 -21.55
C LYS A 191 4.23 2.46 -21.37
N PRO A 192 3.45 2.62 -20.28
CA PRO A 192 2.71 3.85 -20.05
C PRO A 192 3.63 5.04 -19.74
N SER A 193 3.23 6.22 -20.20
CA SER A 193 3.73 7.48 -19.64
C SER A 193 3.02 7.74 -18.31
N GLN A 194 3.75 8.30 -17.35
CA GLN A 194 3.25 8.63 -16.03
C GLN A 194 3.31 10.12 -15.79
N MET A 195 2.35 10.64 -15.05
CA MET A 195 2.35 12.02 -14.58
C MET A 195 1.71 12.09 -13.19
N TRP A 196 2.14 13.06 -12.41
CA TRP A 196 1.52 13.39 -11.13
C TRP A 196 0.80 14.73 -11.21
N ILE A 197 -0.34 14.80 -10.54
CA ILE A 197 -1.12 16.02 -10.35
C ILE A 197 -1.12 16.31 -8.84
N ASP A 198 -0.78 17.53 -8.47
CA ASP A 198 -0.73 17.99 -7.09
C ASP A 198 -2.13 18.39 -6.55
N PRO A 199 -2.28 18.70 -5.24
CA PRO A 199 -3.55 19.11 -4.65
C PRO A 199 -4.13 20.42 -5.19
N GLN A 200 -3.38 21.17 -5.99
CA GLN A 200 -3.79 22.40 -6.65
C GLN A 200 -4.11 22.19 -8.14
N ASP A 201 -4.30 20.92 -8.56
CA ASP A 201 -4.57 20.52 -9.95
C ASP A 201 -3.45 20.91 -10.93
N GLN A 202 -2.19 21.03 -10.43
CA GLN A 202 -1.04 21.31 -11.27
C GLN A 202 -0.27 20.04 -11.61
N ILE A 203 0.21 19.95 -12.85
CA ILE A 203 1.07 18.85 -13.27
C ILE A 203 2.46 19.04 -12.64
N VAL A 204 2.91 18.03 -11.91
CA VAL A 204 4.25 18.01 -11.33
C VAL A 204 5.28 17.66 -12.41
N SER A 205 6.26 18.54 -12.59
CA SER A 205 7.35 18.34 -13.56
C SER A 205 8.38 17.33 -13.04
N GLU A 206 9.07 16.68 -13.97
CA GLU A 206 10.31 15.96 -13.70
C GLU A 206 11.43 16.96 -13.40
N GLY A 207 12.40 16.59 -12.54
CA GLY A 207 13.57 17.40 -12.25
C GLY A 207 13.94 17.46 -10.78
N ASP A 208 14.75 18.48 -10.41
CA ASP A 208 15.32 18.63 -9.07
C ASP A 208 14.50 19.54 -8.12
N GLY A 209 13.26 19.80 -8.45
CA GLY A 209 12.36 20.59 -7.60
C GLY A 209 12.13 19.96 -6.22
N ARG A 210 11.61 20.75 -5.28
CA ARG A 210 11.20 20.25 -3.96
C ARG A 210 10.14 19.15 -4.09
N VAL A 211 9.21 19.33 -5.02
CA VAL A 211 8.22 18.33 -5.44
C VAL A 211 8.55 17.95 -6.87
N SER A 212 8.87 16.70 -7.12
CA SER A 212 9.32 16.24 -8.44
C SER A 212 8.98 14.78 -8.70
N ALA A 213 8.61 14.48 -9.95
CA ALA A 213 8.43 13.10 -10.39
C ALA A 213 9.80 12.45 -10.62
N LEU A 214 9.95 11.20 -10.14
CA LEU A 214 11.16 10.42 -10.28
C LEU A 214 11.11 9.53 -11.54
N PRO A 215 12.26 9.13 -12.10
CA PRO A 215 12.30 8.28 -13.30
C PRO A 215 11.64 6.90 -13.14
N ASP A 216 11.47 6.44 -11.90
CA ASP A 216 10.79 5.18 -11.56
C ASP A 216 9.25 5.34 -11.47
N GLY A 217 8.75 6.57 -11.67
CA GLY A 217 7.34 6.93 -11.60
C GLY A 217 6.85 7.35 -10.22
N SER A 218 7.69 7.30 -9.18
CA SER A 218 7.33 7.80 -7.84
C SER A 218 7.35 9.33 -7.79
N LEU A 219 6.66 9.92 -6.81
CA LEU A 219 6.71 11.34 -6.51
C LEU A 219 7.58 11.58 -5.27
N SER A 220 8.63 12.38 -5.42
CA SER A 220 9.46 12.84 -4.29
C SER A 220 8.97 14.20 -3.82
N ILE A 221 8.80 14.35 -2.50
CA ILE A 221 8.48 15.61 -1.84
C ILE A 221 9.51 15.81 -0.73
N ARG A 222 10.42 16.77 -0.92
CA ARG A 222 11.50 17.04 0.05
C ARG A 222 11.00 18.00 1.12
N SER A 223 11.34 17.70 2.37
CA SER A 223 11.01 18.55 3.54
C SER A 223 9.54 18.96 3.52
N ILE A 224 8.63 17.96 3.73
CA ILE A 224 7.18 18.21 3.70
C ILE A 224 6.77 19.31 4.65
N ILE A 225 5.85 20.14 4.21
CA ILE A 225 5.27 21.24 4.99
C ILE A 225 3.76 21.08 5.09
N TRP A 226 3.12 21.81 5.98
CA TRP A 226 1.66 21.75 6.14
C TRP A 226 0.88 22.04 4.86
N ALA A 227 1.40 22.92 4.00
CA ALA A 227 0.78 23.27 2.73
C ALA A 227 0.81 22.13 1.69
N ASP A 228 1.61 21.09 1.90
CA ASP A 228 1.64 19.90 1.03
C ASP A 228 0.51 18.92 1.33
N MET A 229 -0.29 19.18 2.36
CA MET A 229 -1.44 18.34 2.68
C MET A 229 -2.44 18.32 1.53
N GLY A 230 -2.84 17.11 1.13
CA GLY A 230 -3.89 16.97 0.10
C GLY A 230 -3.78 15.68 -0.69
N VAL A 231 -4.55 15.63 -1.76
CA VAL A 231 -4.63 14.48 -2.66
C VAL A 231 -3.69 14.69 -3.84
N TYR A 232 -2.77 13.76 -4.02
CA TYR A 232 -1.90 13.66 -5.20
C TYR A 232 -2.42 12.55 -6.09
N THR A 233 -2.62 12.84 -7.38
CA THR A 233 -3.11 11.85 -8.34
C THR A 233 -1.98 11.39 -9.25
N CYS A 234 -1.69 10.08 -9.23
CA CYS A 234 -0.85 9.46 -10.23
C CYS A 234 -1.71 8.98 -11.39
N MET A 235 -1.33 9.36 -12.60
CA MET A 235 -2.01 8.99 -13.83
C MET A 235 -1.03 8.27 -14.77
N ALA A 236 -1.47 7.12 -15.29
CA ALA A 236 -0.73 6.32 -16.28
C ALA A 236 -1.51 6.28 -17.59
N ARG A 237 -0.85 6.56 -18.71
CA ARG A 237 -1.49 6.60 -20.04
C ARG A 237 -0.62 5.96 -21.10
N ASN A 238 -1.26 5.21 -22.01
CA ASN A 238 -0.68 4.77 -23.28
C ASN A 238 -1.69 4.94 -24.42
N MET A 239 -1.36 4.47 -25.61
CA MET A 239 -2.24 4.58 -26.78
C MET A 239 -3.55 3.78 -26.66
N VAL A 240 -3.64 2.85 -25.71
CA VAL A 240 -4.80 1.93 -25.55
C VAL A 240 -5.74 2.41 -24.45
N GLY A 241 -5.27 3.23 -23.52
CA GLY A 241 -6.10 3.74 -22.42
C GLY A 241 -5.32 4.44 -21.32
N GLN A 242 -5.96 4.56 -20.18
CA GLN A 242 -5.40 5.20 -19.00
C GLN A 242 -5.89 4.53 -17.72
N ASP A 243 -5.13 4.73 -16.62
CA ASP A 243 -5.48 4.37 -15.25
C ASP A 243 -5.03 5.49 -14.32
N SER A 244 -5.70 5.67 -13.18
CA SER A 244 -5.34 6.68 -12.20
C SER A 244 -5.63 6.21 -10.79
N VAL A 245 -4.81 6.69 -9.85
CA VAL A 245 -4.97 6.43 -8.41
C VAL A 245 -4.65 7.69 -7.62
N GLU A 246 -5.20 7.75 -6.42
CA GLU A 246 -5.03 8.88 -5.52
C GLU A 246 -4.23 8.47 -4.29
N THR A 247 -3.39 9.40 -3.82
CA THR A 247 -2.62 9.32 -2.58
C THR A 247 -2.95 10.53 -1.72
N PHE A 248 -3.50 10.33 -0.55
CA PHE A 248 -3.67 11.40 0.43
C PHE A 248 -2.42 11.52 1.29
N LEU A 249 -1.73 12.67 1.18
CA LEU A 249 -0.58 13.03 2.03
C LEU A 249 -1.05 13.87 3.22
N TYR A 250 -0.66 13.47 4.43
CA TYR A 250 -0.94 14.18 5.67
C TYR A 250 0.36 14.50 6.42
N PRO A 251 0.87 15.75 6.38
CA PRO A 251 1.98 16.20 7.18
C PRO A 251 1.58 16.28 8.67
N MET A 252 2.29 15.57 9.54
CA MET A 252 2.04 15.54 10.97
C MET A 252 2.98 16.52 11.70
N LYS A 253 2.51 17.09 12.81
CA LYS A 253 3.39 17.79 13.74
C LYS A 253 4.13 16.75 14.59
N GLU A 254 5.40 17.03 14.86
CA GLU A 254 6.15 16.25 15.84
C GLU A 254 5.44 16.32 17.20
N SER A 255 5.14 15.16 17.77
CA SER A 255 4.63 15.10 19.16
C SER A 255 5.78 15.38 20.10
N LYS A 256 5.71 16.49 20.84
CA LYS A 256 6.65 16.84 21.91
C LYS A 256 6.52 15.90 23.09
#